data_5a977924d8df058f6e38344b315bb2e3
#
_entry.id   5a977924d8df058f6e38344b315bb2e3
#
_cell.length_a   1.000
_cell.length_b   1.000
_cell.length_c   1.000
_cell.angle_alpha   90.00
_cell.angle_beta   90.00
_cell.angle_gamma   90.00
#
_symmetry.space_group_name_H-M   'P 1'
#
loop_
_entity.id
_entity.type
_entity.pdbx_description
1 polymer ?
#
loop_
_entity_poly.entity_id
_entity_poly.type
_entity_poly.pdbx_seq_one_letter_code
_entity_poly.pdbx_strand_id
1 'polypeptide(L)'
;MEHNDMPGAIAWVEGQWGAPGALRLPLDDRGLSLGDGVFETLLLRDGAPRALDEHLLRWQAGARLLQLPPPPDAQRLRPLVAEAVDRSGLRAGAVRLNWSAGGGGRGLDRPTPCTGRFWFGLHPHRPAHRPLRVVVSHQLRRQAGDPLGACKTLAYTQSVLARLEARQRGADDALLQSSDGSLCCGSSANLLLADPAGGWLTPPLSSGCLPGIMRGRGLALGLVREAVLPPALPGDRPALLLNSLDCRPLQPDGSDEARELFERLLAAGP
;
A
#
# COMPACT_ATOMS: atom_id res chain seq x y z
N MET A 1 -7.39 -19.08 22.04
CA MET A 1 -6.97 -18.23 20.89
C MET A 1 -7.97 -17.08 20.83
N GLU A 2 -7.61 -15.97 21.45
CA GLU A 2 -8.44 -14.76 21.40
C GLU A 2 -8.44 -14.26 19.96
N HIS A 3 -9.60 -14.27 19.32
CA HIS A 3 -9.81 -13.55 18.08
C HIS A 3 -9.55 -12.08 18.38
N ASN A 4 -8.49 -11.55 17.79
CA ASN A 4 -8.14 -10.13 17.84
C ASN A 4 -9.14 -9.35 16.96
N ASP A 5 -10.42 -9.37 17.36
CA ASP A 5 -11.45 -8.52 16.80
C ASP A 5 -11.15 -7.09 17.27
N MET A 6 -10.46 -6.34 16.40
CA MET A 6 -10.29 -4.91 16.63
C MET A 6 -11.69 -4.27 16.71
N PRO A 7 -12.06 -3.66 17.85
CA PRO A 7 -13.38 -3.05 17.99
C PRO A 7 -13.65 -2.07 16.85
N GLY A 8 -14.78 -2.21 16.19
CA GLY A 8 -15.19 -1.35 15.08
C GLY A 8 -14.70 -1.80 13.68
N ALA A 9 -13.87 -2.84 13.55
CA ALA A 9 -13.53 -3.37 12.25
C ALA A 9 -14.72 -4.08 11.61
N ILE A 10 -14.95 -3.84 10.30
CA ILE A 10 -16.00 -4.48 9.51
C ILE A 10 -15.46 -4.91 8.16
N ALA A 11 -16.01 -5.98 7.62
CA ALA A 11 -15.67 -6.47 6.28
C ALA A 11 -16.93 -6.85 5.51
N TRP A 12 -16.76 -6.94 4.19
CA TRP A 12 -17.78 -7.37 3.26
C TRP A 12 -17.20 -8.38 2.25
N VAL A 13 -17.91 -9.47 2.04
CA VAL A 13 -17.59 -10.53 1.07
C VAL A 13 -18.88 -11.00 0.44
N GLU A 14 -19.03 -10.91 -0.90
CA GLU A 14 -20.14 -11.51 -1.66
C GLU A 14 -21.55 -11.22 -1.07
N GLY A 15 -21.80 -9.99 -0.68
CA GLY A 15 -23.09 -9.57 -0.10
C GLY A 15 -23.20 -9.74 1.41
N GLN A 16 -22.24 -10.36 2.06
CA GLN A 16 -22.27 -10.60 3.51
C GLN A 16 -21.40 -9.56 4.26
N TRP A 17 -21.96 -9.01 5.33
CA TRP A 17 -21.28 -8.12 6.26
C TRP A 17 -20.94 -8.85 7.54
N GLY A 18 -19.80 -8.53 8.15
CA GLY A 18 -19.42 -9.10 9.44
C GLY A 18 -18.06 -8.63 9.93
N ALA A 19 -17.66 -9.08 11.11
CA ALA A 19 -16.28 -8.90 11.57
C ALA A 19 -15.32 -9.64 10.61
N PRO A 20 -14.10 -9.12 10.36
CA PRO A 20 -13.16 -9.74 9.44
C PRO A 20 -12.88 -11.21 9.72
N GLY A 21 -12.81 -11.61 11.00
CA GLY A 21 -12.60 -13.00 11.42
C GLY A 21 -13.81 -13.93 11.24
N ALA A 22 -15.02 -13.37 11.05
CA ALA A 22 -16.25 -14.15 10.90
C ALA A 22 -16.56 -14.50 9.43
N LEU A 23 -16.07 -13.73 8.48
CA LEU A 23 -16.32 -13.97 7.05
C LEU A 23 -15.36 -15.01 6.46
N ARG A 24 -15.75 -15.61 5.36
CA ARG A 24 -15.00 -16.71 4.73
C ARG A 24 -14.83 -16.44 3.24
N LEU A 25 -13.67 -16.82 2.71
CA LEU A 25 -13.39 -16.94 1.27
C LEU A 25 -13.38 -18.43 0.90
N PRO A 26 -13.85 -18.78 -0.31
CA PRO A 26 -13.68 -20.13 -0.84
C PRO A 26 -12.21 -20.53 -0.91
N LEU A 27 -11.90 -21.78 -0.56
CA LEU A 27 -10.52 -22.30 -0.52
C LEU A 27 -9.89 -22.42 -1.93
N ASP A 28 -10.70 -22.42 -2.99
CA ASP A 28 -10.26 -22.45 -4.38
C ASP A 28 -9.98 -21.05 -4.94
N ASP A 29 -10.09 -19.98 -4.11
CA ASP A 29 -9.76 -18.63 -4.55
C ASP A 29 -8.28 -18.51 -4.91
N ARG A 30 -8.00 -18.06 -6.12
CA ARG A 30 -6.63 -17.93 -6.64
C ARG A 30 -5.83 -16.84 -5.95
N GLY A 31 -6.50 -15.79 -5.44
CA GLY A 31 -5.86 -14.78 -4.60
C GLY A 31 -5.35 -15.37 -3.29
N LEU A 32 -6.08 -16.34 -2.71
CA LEU A 32 -5.67 -17.05 -1.50
C LEU A 32 -4.53 -18.05 -1.79
N SER A 33 -4.65 -18.84 -2.87
CA SER A 33 -3.73 -19.96 -3.15
C SER A 33 -2.45 -19.54 -3.87
N LEU A 34 -2.49 -18.49 -4.70
CA LEU A 34 -1.40 -18.08 -5.58
C LEU A 34 -1.01 -16.59 -5.44
N GLY A 35 -1.76 -15.81 -4.67
CA GLY A 35 -1.60 -14.35 -4.67
C GLY A 35 -2.04 -13.71 -5.99
N ASP A 36 -2.85 -14.42 -6.81
CA ASP A 36 -3.30 -14.01 -8.13
C ASP A 36 -4.41 -12.97 -8.03
N GLY A 37 -3.99 -11.72 -7.82
CA GLY A 37 -4.87 -10.59 -7.63
C GLY A 37 -4.15 -9.32 -7.20
N VAL A 38 -4.93 -8.27 -7.04
CA VAL A 38 -4.48 -6.92 -6.70
C VAL A 38 -5.27 -6.36 -5.53
N PHE A 39 -4.67 -5.43 -4.77
CA PHE A 39 -5.36 -4.76 -3.69
C PHE A 39 -5.04 -3.27 -3.64
N GLU A 40 -5.90 -2.52 -2.97
CA GLU A 40 -5.68 -1.13 -2.59
C GLU A 40 -5.88 -0.94 -1.09
N THR A 41 -5.27 0.13 -0.57
CA THR A 41 -5.47 0.54 0.82
C THR A 41 -5.57 2.05 0.87
N LEU A 42 -6.75 2.54 1.25
CA LEU A 42 -7.10 3.95 1.27
C LEU A 42 -7.24 4.43 2.70
N LEU A 43 -6.82 5.65 2.98
CA LEU A 43 -7.13 6.33 4.23
C LEU A 43 -8.62 6.73 4.23
N LEU A 44 -9.35 6.34 5.27
CA LEU A 44 -10.65 6.90 5.59
C LEU A 44 -10.44 8.05 6.58
N ARG A 45 -10.92 9.25 6.24
CA ARG A 45 -10.88 10.42 7.11
C ARG A 45 -12.21 11.16 7.03
N ASP A 46 -12.79 11.47 8.19
CA ASP A 46 -14.11 12.12 8.30
C ASP A 46 -15.25 11.33 7.64
N GLY A 47 -15.12 9.98 7.63
CA GLY A 47 -16.08 9.07 7.00
C GLY A 47 -15.96 8.96 5.47
N ALA A 48 -14.94 9.58 4.86
CA ALA A 48 -14.73 9.51 3.41
C ALA A 48 -13.36 8.94 3.03
N PRO A 49 -13.27 8.04 2.03
CA PRO A 49 -11.99 7.56 1.52
C PRO A 49 -11.26 8.67 0.78
N ARG A 50 -9.98 8.86 1.09
CA ARG A 50 -9.12 9.86 0.45
C ARG A 50 -8.49 9.32 -0.82
N ALA A 51 -8.34 10.17 -1.83
CA ALA A 51 -7.73 9.85 -3.12
C ALA A 51 -8.36 8.63 -3.82
N LEU A 52 -9.68 8.46 -3.67
CA LEU A 52 -10.37 7.26 -4.18
C LEU A 52 -10.12 7.05 -5.67
N ASP A 53 -10.26 8.09 -6.48
CA ASP A 53 -10.20 7.96 -7.94
C ASP A 53 -8.79 7.58 -8.41
N GLU A 54 -7.72 8.15 -7.80
CA GLU A 54 -6.33 7.75 -8.08
C GLU A 54 -6.06 6.29 -7.66
N HIS A 55 -6.59 5.86 -6.52
CA HIS A 55 -6.50 4.46 -6.09
C HIS A 55 -7.19 3.53 -7.08
N LEU A 56 -8.38 3.89 -7.57
CA LEU A 56 -9.11 3.09 -8.54
C LEU A 56 -8.38 3.02 -9.89
N LEU A 57 -7.79 4.11 -10.35
CA LEU A 57 -6.98 4.12 -11.57
C LEU A 57 -5.79 3.16 -11.45
N ARG A 58 -5.06 3.18 -10.33
CA ARG A 58 -3.95 2.26 -10.10
C ARG A 58 -4.42 0.81 -9.96
N TRP A 59 -5.53 0.57 -9.28
CA TRP A 59 -6.12 -0.75 -9.12
C TRP A 59 -6.50 -1.37 -10.46
N GLN A 60 -7.17 -0.59 -11.33
CA GLN A 60 -7.50 -0.98 -12.69
C GLN A 60 -6.25 -1.21 -13.55
N ALA A 61 -5.21 -0.37 -13.41
CA ALA A 61 -3.95 -0.57 -14.12
C ALA A 61 -3.26 -1.87 -13.71
N GLY A 62 -3.24 -2.19 -12.40
CA GLY A 62 -2.73 -3.46 -11.89
C GLY A 62 -3.54 -4.66 -12.36
N ALA A 63 -4.88 -4.56 -12.36
CA ALA A 63 -5.74 -5.61 -12.88
C ALA A 63 -5.50 -5.85 -14.38
N ARG A 64 -5.36 -4.79 -15.19
CA ARG A 64 -5.02 -4.92 -16.62
C ARG A 64 -3.65 -5.59 -16.83
N LEU A 65 -2.63 -5.18 -16.05
CA LEU A 65 -1.30 -5.78 -16.12
C LEU A 65 -1.35 -7.29 -15.87
N LEU A 66 -2.13 -7.71 -14.89
CA LEU A 66 -2.34 -9.12 -14.57
C LEU A 66 -3.40 -9.80 -15.46
N GLN A 67 -3.95 -9.12 -16.46
CA GLN A 67 -5.02 -9.64 -17.32
C GLN A 67 -6.22 -10.17 -16.51
N LEU A 68 -6.57 -9.51 -15.42
CA LEU A 68 -7.77 -9.77 -14.63
C LEU A 68 -8.97 -9.03 -15.24
N PRO A 69 -10.20 -9.52 -15.02
CA PRO A 69 -11.40 -8.72 -15.26
C PRO A 69 -11.31 -7.37 -14.54
N PRO A 70 -12.01 -6.32 -15.03
CA PRO A 70 -12.02 -5.03 -14.33
C PRO A 70 -12.53 -5.17 -12.90
N PRO A 71 -11.82 -4.58 -11.91
CA PRO A 71 -12.32 -4.53 -10.55
C PRO A 71 -13.50 -3.56 -10.42
N PRO A 72 -14.25 -3.59 -9.29
CA PRO A 72 -15.33 -2.66 -9.03
C PRO A 72 -14.93 -1.18 -9.21
N ASP A 73 -15.81 -0.41 -9.80
CA ASP A 73 -15.63 1.02 -10.02
C ASP A 73 -16.13 1.88 -8.82
N ALA A 74 -16.01 3.20 -8.95
CA ALA A 74 -16.44 4.14 -7.94
C ALA A 74 -17.96 4.07 -7.66
N GLN A 75 -18.78 3.80 -8.69
CA GLN A 75 -20.23 3.72 -8.56
C GLN A 75 -20.63 2.57 -7.61
N ARG A 76 -19.95 1.41 -7.73
CA ARG A 76 -20.16 0.27 -6.85
C ARG A 76 -19.52 0.45 -5.47
N LEU A 77 -18.35 1.08 -5.39
CA LEU A 77 -17.58 1.16 -4.14
C LEU A 77 -18.07 2.24 -3.17
N ARG A 78 -18.48 3.42 -3.67
CA ARG A 78 -18.90 4.53 -2.79
C ARG A 78 -20.05 4.13 -1.85
N PRO A 79 -21.16 3.49 -2.30
CA PRO A 79 -22.21 3.03 -1.41
C PRO A 79 -21.73 1.99 -0.38
N LEU A 80 -20.89 1.03 -0.81
CA LEU A 80 -20.36 0.00 0.09
C LEU A 80 -19.47 0.58 1.18
N VAL A 81 -18.60 1.54 0.84
CA VAL A 81 -17.76 2.19 1.85
C VAL A 81 -18.60 3.04 2.81
N ALA A 82 -19.61 3.77 2.30
CA ALA A 82 -20.55 4.52 3.14
C ALA A 82 -21.29 3.59 4.11
N GLU A 83 -21.80 2.46 3.64
CA GLU A 83 -22.47 1.46 4.48
C GLU A 83 -21.50 0.85 5.52
N ALA A 84 -20.22 0.62 5.16
CA ALA A 84 -19.22 0.18 6.13
C ALA A 84 -18.99 1.21 7.24
N VAL A 85 -18.95 2.50 6.91
CA VAL A 85 -18.85 3.60 7.88
C VAL A 85 -20.06 3.61 8.81
N ASP A 86 -21.26 3.52 8.26
CA ASP A 86 -22.50 3.53 9.05
C ASP A 86 -22.59 2.32 9.99
N ARG A 87 -22.27 1.12 9.50
CA ARG A 87 -22.32 -0.11 10.29
C ARG A 87 -21.26 -0.16 11.39
N SER A 88 -20.06 0.35 11.12
CA SER A 88 -18.94 0.30 12.08
C SER A 88 -18.88 1.51 13.02
N GLY A 89 -19.48 2.63 12.65
CA GLY A 89 -19.31 3.92 13.32
C GLY A 89 -17.92 4.55 13.12
N LEU A 90 -17.05 3.95 12.32
CA LEU A 90 -15.70 4.44 12.10
C LEU A 90 -15.69 5.63 11.14
N ARG A 91 -15.18 6.77 11.59
CA ARG A 91 -14.96 7.95 10.75
C ARG A 91 -13.49 8.16 10.38
N ALA A 92 -12.57 7.41 11.01
CA ALA A 92 -11.15 7.35 10.70
C ALA A 92 -10.70 5.89 10.63
N GLY A 93 -10.01 5.53 9.54
CA GLY A 93 -9.67 4.12 9.32
C GLY A 93 -8.84 3.89 8.06
N ALA A 94 -8.60 2.61 7.78
CA ALA A 94 -8.00 2.12 6.54
C ALA A 94 -9.00 1.20 5.83
N VAL A 95 -9.37 1.55 4.60
CA VAL A 95 -10.19 0.73 3.72
C VAL A 95 -9.26 -0.11 2.85
N ARG A 96 -9.30 -1.43 2.99
CA ARG A 96 -8.56 -2.35 2.13
C ARG A 96 -9.52 -3.00 1.13
N LEU A 97 -9.31 -2.73 -0.16
CA LEU A 97 -10.02 -3.33 -1.28
C LEU A 97 -9.19 -4.47 -1.85
N ASN A 98 -9.77 -5.63 -2.10
CA ASN A 98 -9.07 -6.78 -2.68
C ASN A 98 -9.84 -7.30 -3.91
N TRP A 99 -9.11 -7.66 -4.96
CA TRP A 99 -9.63 -8.21 -6.20
C TRP A 99 -8.75 -9.37 -6.65
N SER A 100 -9.29 -10.58 -6.65
CA SER A 100 -8.59 -11.78 -7.12
C SER A 100 -9.09 -12.24 -8.48
N ALA A 101 -8.38 -13.19 -9.06
CA ALA A 101 -8.86 -13.92 -10.26
C ALA A 101 -10.08 -14.80 -9.98
N GLY A 102 -10.57 -14.84 -8.73
CA GLY A 102 -11.71 -15.67 -8.33
C GLY A 102 -11.34 -17.11 -8.12
N GLY A 103 -12.36 -17.97 -8.17
CA GLY A 103 -12.20 -19.40 -7.92
C GLY A 103 -11.90 -20.20 -9.18
N GLY A 104 -11.34 -21.40 -8.97
CA GLY A 104 -11.24 -22.44 -9.97
C GLY A 104 -9.86 -22.73 -10.51
N GLY A 105 -9.74 -23.92 -11.04
CA GLY A 105 -8.52 -24.44 -11.67
C GLY A 105 -7.50 -24.96 -10.67
N ARG A 106 -6.65 -25.85 -11.16
CA ARG A 106 -5.41 -26.27 -10.51
C ARG A 106 -4.24 -25.77 -11.35
N GLY A 107 -3.16 -25.35 -10.70
CA GLY A 107 -1.97 -24.86 -11.39
C GLY A 107 -2.06 -23.39 -11.79
N LEU A 108 -1.26 -22.99 -12.78
CA LEU A 108 -1.06 -21.58 -13.12
C LEU A 108 -2.12 -21.05 -14.09
N ASP A 109 -2.76 -21.92 -14.87
CA ASP A 109 -3.75 -21.50 -15.84
C ASP A 109 -5.05 -21.06 -15.16
N ARG A 110 -5.58 -19.92 -15.59
CA ARG A 110 -6.87 -19.40 -15.10
C ARG A 110 -8.02 -20.08 -15.84
N PRO A 111 -9.16 -20.29 -15.17
CA PRO A 111 -10.36 -20.76 -15.85
C PRO A 111 -10.84 -19.73 -16.88
N THR A 112 -11.54 -20.22 -17.91
CA THR A 112 -12.21 -19.37 -18.90
C THR A 112 -13.71 -19.65 -18.86
N PRO A 113 -14.57 -18.68 -18.47
CA PRO A 113 -14.23 -17.29 -18.13
C PRO A 113 -13.59 -17.13 -16.76
N CYS A 114 -12.73 -16.12 -16.60
CA CYS A 114 -12.24 -15.64 -15.31
C CYS A 114 -13.24 -14.60 -14.76
N THR A 115 -13.82 -14.83 -13.58
CA THR A 115 -14.93 -14.00 -13.06
C THR A 115 -14.52 -12.97 -12.05
N GLY A 116 -13.33 -13.09 -11.47
CA GLY A 116 -12.85 -12.22 -10.40
C GLY A 116 -13.68 -12.33 -9.10
N ARG A 117 -13.06 -12.01 -7.97
CA ARG A 117 -13.74 -11.93 -6.68
C ARG A 117 -13.34 -10.67 -5.93
N PHE A 118 -14.35 -9.97 -5.42
CA PHE A 118 -14.17 -8.74 -4.63
C PHE A 118 -14.53 -8.97 -3.16
N TRP A 119 -13.66 -8.50 -2.29
CA TRP A 119 -13.94 -8.32 -0.87
C TRP A 119 -13.19 -7.11 -0.34
N PHE A 120 -13.68 -6.53 0.75
CA PHE A 120 -12.99 -5.43 1.39
C PHE A 120 -13.18 -5.43 2.90
N GLY A 121 -12.34 -4.67 3.60
CA GLY A 121 -12.46 -4.43 5.03
C GLY A 121 -12.17 -2.98 5.38
N LEU A 122 -12.83 -2.47 6.41
CA LEU A 122 -12.57 -1.21 7.07
C LEU A 122 -12.06 -1.48 8.47
N HIS A 123 -10.88 -0.96 8.78
CA HIS A 123 -10.22 -1.13 10.08
C HIS A 123 -9.93 0.24 10.69
N PRO A 124 -9.94 0.38 12.04
CA PRO A 124 -9.51 1.61 12.70
C PRO A 124 -8.07 1.94 12.31
N HIS A 125 -7.83 3.18 11.92
CA HIS A 125 -6.49 3.69 11.64
C HIS A 125 -6.45 5.21 11.79
N ARG A 126 -5.33 5.72 12.28
CA ARG A 126 -5.01 7.14 12.28
C ARG A 126 -3.58 7.31 11.75
N PRO A 127 -3.33 8.29 10.88
CA PRO A 127 -1.99 8.52 10.35
C PRO A 127 -0.94 8.65 11.45
N ALA A 128 0.17 7.94 11.26
CA ALA A 128 1.29 7.96 12.18
C ALA A 128 2.47 8.74 11.57
N HIS A 129 3.04 9.64 12.38
CA HIS A 129 4.19 10.47 12.02
C HIS A 129 5.37 10.29 12.97
N ARG A 130 5.30 9.33 13.90
CA ARG A 130 6.40 9.01 14.81
C ARG A 130 7.58 8.40 14.03
N PRO A 131 8.83 8.66 14.46
CA PRO A 131 10.02 8.12 13.81
C PRO A 131 10.02 6.59 13.71
N LEU A 132 10.69 6.08 12.68
CA LEU A 132 10.98 4.67 12.45
C LEU A 132 12.48 4.42 12.48
N ARG A 133 12.90 3.38 13.19
CA ARG A 133 14.22 2.79 12.99
C ARG A 133 14.18 1.86 11.80
N VAL A 134 15.11 2.03 10.87
CA VAL A 134 15.18 1.19 9.66
C VAL A 134 16.56 0.55 9.52
N VAL A 135 16.58 -0.57 8.83
CA VAL A 135 17.79 -1.24 8.36
C VAL A 135 17.70 -1.44 6.86
N VAL A 136 18.82 -1.44 6.16
CA VAL A 136 18.86 -1.90 4.76
C VAL A 136 18.80 -3.44 4.77
N SER A 137 17.86 -4.02 4.02
CA SER A 137 17.75 -5.47 3.91
C SER A 137 19.00 -6.06 3.26
N HIS A 138 19.50 -7.13 3.84
CA HIS A 138 20.61 -7.91 3.26
C HIS A 138 20.12 -9.02 2.33
N GLN A 139 18.89 -9.47 2.53
CA GLN A 139 18.35 -10.65 1.85
C GLN A 139 17.46 -10.31 0.65
N LEU A 140 16.81 -9.15 0.67
CA LEU A 140 15.74 -8.82 -0.26
C LEU A 140 16.07 -7.56 -1.06
N ARG A 141 15.78 -7.64 -2.36
CA ARG A 141 15.90 -6.51 -3.30
C ARG A 141 14.66 -6.40 -4.17
N ARG A 142 14.42 -5.22 -4.71
CA ARG A 142 13.45 -5.01 -5.79
C ARG A 142 14.16 -5.22 -7.13
N GLN A 143 13.51 -5.95 -8.02
CA GLN A 143 14.04 -6.11 -9.37
C GLN A 143 13.79 -4.83 -10.17
N ALA A 144 14.86 -4.22 -10.68
CA ALA A 144 14.77 -3.07 -11.58
C ALA A 144 14.06 -3.47 -12.89
N GLY A 145 13.14 -2.64 -13.34
CA GLY A 145 12.39 -2.88 -14.58
C GLY A 145 11.35 -3.99 -14.50
N ASP A 146 11.13 -4.62 -13.33
CA ASP A 146 10.08 -5.62 -13.18
C ASP A 146 8.69 -4.96 -13.31
N PRO A 147 7.85 -5.37 -14.29
CA PRO A 147 6.50 -4.84 -14.44
C PRO A 147 5.64 -5.06 -13.17
N LEU A 148 5.89 -6.12 -12.38
CA LEU A 148 5.18 -6.36 -11.12
C LEU A 148 5.53 -5.32 -10.05
N GLY A 149 6.64 -4.60 -10.16
CA GLY A 149 6.97 -3.46 -9.30
C GLY A 149 5.91 -2.36 -9.35
N ALA A 150 5.28 -2.16 -10.50
CA ALA A 150 4.19 -1.19 -10.69
C ALA A 150 2.83 -1.70 -10.17
N CYS A 151 2.72 -2.97 -9.78
CA CYS A 151 1.47 -3.63 -9.42
C CYS A 151 1.39 -3.90 -7.91
N LYS A 152 0.29 -3.49 -7.29
CA LYS A 152 0.02 -3.79 -5.87
C LYS A 152 -0.69 -5.15 -5.75
N THR A 153 0.09 -6.24 -5.94
CA THR A 153 -0.41 -7.62 -5.96
C THR A 153 -0.76 -8.14 -4.56
N LEU A 154 -1.59 -9.19 -4.48
CA LEU A 154 -1.88 -9.91 -3.23
C LEU A 154 -0.65 -10.70 -2.72
N ALA A 155 0.35 -10.98 -3.56
CA ALA A 155 1.59 -11.68 -3.21
C ALA A 155 2.56 -10.78 -2.43
N TYR A 156 2.30 -10.56 -1.15
CA TYR A 156 3.04 -9.60 -0.30
C TYR A 156 4.10 -10.24 0.58
N THR A 157 4.45 -11.51 0.33
CA THR A 157 5.41 -12.29 1.15
C THR A 157 6.79 -11.64 1.23
N GLN A 158 7.29 -11.04 0.13
CA GLN A 158 8.56 -10.31 0.15
C GLN A 158 8.55 -9.14 1.16
N SER A 159 7.45 -8.38 1.22
CA SER A 159 7.30 -7.29 2.20
C SER A 159 7.20 -7.79 3.64
N VAL A 160 6.56 -8.96 3.86
CA VAL A 160 6.50 -9.63 5.16
C VAL A 160 7.90 -10.06 5.61
N LEU A 161 8.67 -10.72 4.75
CA LEU A 161 10.04 -11.14 5.05
C LEU A 161 10.96 -9.95 5.36
N ALA A 162 10.85 -8.86 4.59
CA ALA A 162 11.60 -7.63 4.86
C ALA A 162 11.29 -7.07 6.26
N ARG A 163 10.02 -7.07 6.65
CA ARG A 163 9.60 -6.63 7.98
C ARG A 163 10.10 -7.57 9.09
N LEU A 164 10.09 -8.87 8.86
CA LEU A 164 10.64 -9.86 9.81
C LEU A 164 12.16 -9.69 9.99
N GLU A 165 12.93 -9.49 8.89
CA GLU A 165 14.36 -9.19 8.97
C GLU A 165 14.61 -7.92 9.81
N ALA A 166 13.86 -6.85 9.56
CA ALA A 166 13.98 -5.61 10.34
C ALA A 166 13.76 -5.86 11.84
N ARG A 167 12.69 -6.60 12.20
CA ARG A 167 12.37 -6.94 13.59
C ARG A 167 13.46 -7.74 14.26
N GLN A 168 14.03 -8.74 13.59
CA GLN A 168 15.14 -9.54 14.08
C GLN A 168 16.40 -8.69 14.36
N ARG A 169 16.56 -7.59 13.62
CA ARG A 169 17.68 -6.64 13.76
C ARG A 169 17.32 -5.43 14.64
N GLY A 170 16.22 -5.49 15.40
CA GLY A 170 15.80 -4.45 16.34
C GLY A 170 15.28 -3.16 15.68
N ALA A 171 14.85 -3.22 14.41
CA ALA A 171 14.30 -2.10 13.66
C ALA A 171 12.78 -2.25 13.41
N ASP A 172 12.15 -1.15 13.00
CA ASP A 172 10.71 -1.08 12.74
C ASP A 172 10.37 -1.45 11.29
N ASP A 173 11.26 -1.14 10.33
CA ASP A 173 11.07 -1.43 8.90
C ASP A 173 12.42 -1.70 8.21
N ALA A 174 12.35 -2.30 7.02
CA ALA A 174 13.51 -2.50 6.15
C ALA A 174 13.42 -1.62 4.90
N LEU A 175 14.54 -1.00 4.56
CA LEU A 175 14.75 -0.41 3.24
C LEU A 175 15.22 -1.50 2.29
N LEU A 176 14.61 -1.57 1.13
CA LEU A 176 14.99 -2.45 0.04
C LEU A 176 15.81 -1.67 -0.98
N GLN A 177 16.88 -2.29 -1.44
CA GLN A 177 17.62 -1.81 -2.59
C GLN A 177 16.99 -2.34 -3.88
N SER A 178 17.21 -1.65 -4.97
CA SER A 178 17.02 -2.15 -6.32
C SER A 178 18.11 -3.19 -6.67
N SER A 179 17.91 -3.97 -7.71
CA SER A 179 18.91 -4.92 -8.21
C SER A 179 20.22 -4.25 -8.65
N ASP A 180 20.21 -2.95 -8.96
CA ASP A 180 21.41 -2.14 -9.26
C ASP A 180 22.15 -1.65 -8.01
N GLY A 181 21.65 -1.94 -6.80
CA GLY A 181 22.24 -1.57 -5.53
C GLY A 181 21.78 -0.23 -4.98
N SER A 182 21.03 0.60 -5.72
CA SER A 182 20.48 1.86 -5.23
C SER A 182 19.33 1.64 -4.24
N LEU A 183 19.09 2.56 -3.29
CA LEU A 183 17.92 2.50 -2.42
C LEU A 183 16.64 2.67 -3.25
N CYS A 184 15.62 1.85 -2.97
CA CYS A 184 14.38 1.78 -3.74
C CYS A 184 13.15 2.19 -2.91
N CYS A 185 12.86 1.49 -1.83
CA CYS A 185 11.63 1.71 -1.05
C CYS A 185 11.72 1.09 0.34
N GLY A 186 10.75 1.36 1.22
CA GLY A 186 10.50 0.55 2.42
C GLY A 186 9.74 -0.73 2.10
N SER A 187 9.43 -1.54 3.13
CA SER A 187 8.67 -2.78 2.95
C SER A 187 7.27 -2.55 2.35
N SER A 188 6.65 -1.40 2.64
CA SER A 188 5.29 -1.05 2.18
C SER A 188 5.09 0.45 1.92
N ALA A 189 6.16 1.20 1.71
CA ALA A 189 6.15 2.65 1.52
C ALA A 189 7.20 3.09 0.50
N ASN A 190 6.96 4.20 -0.18
CA ASN A 190 7.98 4.87 -0.97
C ASN A 190 8.99 5.56 -0.05
N LEU A 191 10.24 5.59 -0.47
CA LEU A 191 11.32 6.30 0.21
C LEU A 191 11.41 7.71 -0.34
N LEU A 192 11.48 8.70 0.56
CA LEU A 192 11.82 10.08 0.25
C LEU A 192 13.12 10.43 0.99
N LEU A 193 14.02 11.13 0.32
CA LEU A 193 15.27 11.65 0.87
C LEU A 193 15.31 13.16 0.64
N ALA A 194 15.57 13.97 1.67
CA ALA A 194 15.62 15.41 1.53
C ALA A 194 16.60 15.83 0.43
N ASP A 195 16.16 16.74 -0.45
CA ASP A 195 17.00 17.30 -1.50
C ASP A 195 17.77 18.52 -0.96
N PRO A 196 19.09 18.59 -1.09
CA PRO A 196 19.83 19.81 -0.73
C PRO A 196 19.36 21.07 -1.45
N ALA A 197 18.75 20.91 -2.62
CA ALA A 197 18.17 22.02 -3.39
C ALA A 197 16.75 22.41 -2.94
N GLY A 198 16.20 21.73 -1.91
CA GLY A 198 14.85 21.90 -1.39
C GLY A 198 13.88 20.85 -1.90
N GLY A 199 12.91 20.47 -1.04
CA GLY A 199 11.96 19.40 -1.33
C GLY A 199 12.54 17.99 -1.12
N TRP A 200 12.01 17.00 -1.86
CA TRP A 200 12.30 15.59 -1.63
C TRP A 200 12.69 14.85 -2.91
N LEU A 201 13.61 13.91 -2.79
CA LEU A 201 13.99 12.95 -3.83
C LEU A 201 13.31 11.61 -3.57
N THR A 202 12.85 10.95 -4.63
CA THR A 202 12.32 9.58 -4.57
C THR A 202 12.88 8.74 -5.71
N PRO A 203 13.12 7.44 -5.52
CA PRO A 203 13.55 6.57 -6.60
C PRO A 203 12.58 6.58 -7.80
N PRO A 204 13.09 6.49 -9.04
CA PRO A 204 12.25 6.32 -10.22
C PRO A 204 11.56 4.96 -10.20
N LEU A 205 10.45 4.82 -10.91
CA LEU A 205 9.71 3.55 -10.97
C LEU A 205 10.55 2.41 -11.59
N SER A 206 11.51 2.74 -12.45
CA SER A 206 12.46 1.79 -13.01
C SER A 206 13.31 1.07 -11.96
N SER A 207 13.46 1.63 -10.76
CA SER A 207 14.11 0.96 -9.62
C SER A 207 13.28 -0.18 -9.02
N GLY A 208 12.02 -0.38 -9.44
CA GLY A 208 11.13 -1.45 -8.97
C GLY A 208 10.22 -1.05 -7.81
N CYS A 209 10.13 0.22 -7.45
CA CYS A 209 9.19 0.70 -6.44
C CYS A 209 7.77 0.83 -6.99
N LEU A 210 6.78 0.72 -6.08
CA LEU A 210 5.38 0.94 -6.42
C LEU A 210 5.11 2.42 -6.79
N PRO A 211 4.30 2.73 -7.82
CA PRO A 211 3.78 4.07 -8.08
C PRO A 211 2.78 4.48 -6.97
N GLY A 212 3.30 4.92 -5.83
CA GLY A 212 2.48 5.30 -4.67
C GLY A 212 1.61 6.52 -4.98
N ILE A 213 0.37 6.54 -4.49
CA ILE A 213 -0.56 7.67 -4.71
C ILE A 213 0.01 8.96 -4.11
N MET A 214 0.45 8.92 -2.86
CA MET A 214 1.04 10.10 -2.20
C MET A 214 2.37 10.53 -2.86
N ARG A 215 3.18 9.57 -3.35
CA ARG A 215 4.36 9.86 -4.18
C ARG A 215 3.96 10.58 -5.47
N GLY A 216 2.94 10.10 -6.17
CA GLY A 216 2.42 10.71 -7.40
C GLY A 216 1.94 12.15 -7.18
N ARG A 217 1.21 12.41 -6.10
CA ARG A 217 0.79 13.76 -5.70
C ARG A 217 1.98 14.66 -5.39
N GLY A 218 3.00 14.13 -4.70
CA GLY A 218 4.22 14.88 -4.41
C GLY A 218 4.97 15.31 -5.68
N LEU A 219 5.04 14.42 -6.68
CA LEU A 219 5.61 14.74 -8.00
C LEU A 219 4.78 15.80 -8.74
N ALA A 220 3.45 15.64 -8.77
CA ALA A 220 2.54 16.58 -9.44
C ALA A 220 2.59 17.99 -8.82
N LEU A 221 2.79 18.09 -7.51
CA LEU A 221 2.93 19.37 -6.78
C LEU A 221 4.35 19.96 -6.84
N GLY A 222 5.32 19.29 -7.47
CA GLY A 222 6.72 19.72 -7.46
C GLY A 222 7.41 19.65 -6.09
N LEU A 223 6.80 18.98 -5.10
CA LEU A 223 7.37 18.77 -3.75
C LEU A 223 8.36 17.62 -3.72
N VAL A 224 8.24 16.71 -4.68
CA VAL A 224 9.07 15.52 -4.84
C VAL A 224 9.57 15.49 -6.29
N ARG A 225 10.80 15.05 -6.50
CA ARG A 225 11.33 14.73 -7.84
C ARG A 225 12.00 13.37 -7.86
N GLU A 226 12.04 12.73 -9.01
CA GLU A 226 12.71 11.44 -9.15
C GLU A 226 14.23 11.61 -9.21
N ALA A 227 14.93 10.73 -8.50
CA ALA A 227 16.38 10.59 -8.57
C ALA A 227 16.80 9.19 -8.14
N VAL A 228 17.89 8.67 -8.71
CA VAL A 228 18.54 7.46 -8.19
C VAL A 228 19.16 7.82 -6.85
N LEU A 229 18.81 7.06 -5.82
CA LEU A 229 19.30 7.29 -4.45
C LEU A 229 20.57 6.46 -4.19
N PRO A 230 21.46 6.91 -3.28
CA PRO A 230 22.66 6.17 -2.92
C PRO A 230 22.31 4.80 -2.31
N PRO A 231 23.28 3.85 -2.23
CA PRO A 231 23.03 2.50 -1.68
C PRO A 231 22.72 2.48 -0.18
N ALA A 232 22.98 3.57 0.54
CA ALA A 232 22.65 3.75 1.95
C ALA A 232 22.16 5.19 2.19
N LEU A 233 21.40 5.39 3.26
CA LEU A 233 20.97 6.73 3.66
C LEU A 233 22.20 7.55 4.11
N PRO A 234 22.38 8.77 3.57
CA PRO A 234 23.31 9.72 4.14
C PRO A 234 22.87 10.09 5.57
N GLY A 235 23.80 10.07 6.51
CA GLY A 235 23.50 10.32 7.94
C GLY A 235 23.07 11.75 8.27
N ASP A 236 23.35 12.69 7.38
CA ASP A 236 23.10 14.13 7.51
C ASP A 236 21.82 14.60 6.80
N ARG A 237 21.11 13.71 6.11
CA ARG A 237 19.93 14.09 5.31
C ARG A 237 18.66 13.44 5.84
N PRO A 238 17.61 14.23 6.12
CA PRO A 238 16.30 13.71 6.47
C PRO A 238 15.75 12.72 5.43
N ALA A 239 15.07 11.68 5.90
CA ALA A 239 14.41 10.71 5.04
C ALA A 239 13.06 10.30 5.61
N LEU A 240 12.09 9.99 4.74
CA LEU A 240 10.72 9.62 5.10
C LEU A 240 10.32 8.33 4.39
N LEU A 241 9.47 7.54 5.04
CA LEU A 241 8.68 6.49 4.42
C LEU A 241 7.24 6.97 4.28
N LEU A 242 6.78 7.05 3.03
CA LEU A 242 5.49 7.61 2.64
C LEU A 242 4.60 6.56 1.96
N ASN A 243 3.38 6.42 2.44
CA ASN A 243 2.31 5.67 1.76
C ASN A 243 0.95 6.37 1.93
N SER A 244 -0.15 5.75 1.51
CA SER A 244 -1.48 6.38 1.59
C SER A 244 -2.06 6.47 3.01
N LEU A 245 -1.44 5.82 4.00
CA LEU A 245 -1.90 5.80 5.39
C LEU A 245 -1.02 6.65 6.31
N ASP A 246 0.29 6.69 6.03
CA ASP A 246 1.30 7.23 6.92
C ASP A 246 2.40 7.99 6.16
N CYS A 247 3.01 8.98 6.84
CA CYS A 247 4.30 9.56 6.49
C CYS A 247 5.17 9.50 7.74
N ARG A 248 6.24 8.71 7.69
CA ARG A 248 7.07 8.37 8.86
C ARG A 248 8.51 8.82 8.66
N PRO A 249 9.04 9.71 9.52
CA PRO A 249 10.45 10.10 9.44
C PRO A 249 11.37 8.96 9.91
N LEU A 250 12.59 8.96 9.39
CA LEU A 250 13.64 8.03 9.77
C LEU A 250 14.64 8.63 10.77
N GLN A 251 14.48 9.91 11.06
CA GLN A 251 15.23 10.66 12.08
C GLN A 251 14.29 11.04 13.24
N PRO A 252 14.83 11.19 14.47
CA PRO A 252 14.00 11.47 15.65
C PRO A 252 13.15 12.74 15.55
N ASP A 253 13.67 13.80 14.94
CA ASP A 253 13.07 15.15 14.98
C ASP A 253 12.18 15.47 13.75
N GLY A 254 11.95 14.50 12.85
CA GLY A 254 11.24 14.73 11.59
C GLY A 254 9.71 14.63 11.64
N SER A 255 9.10 14.52 12.83
CA SER A 255 7.65 14.21 12.94
C SER A 255 6.74 15.32 12.44
N ASP A 256 7.07 16.57 12.65
CA ASP A 256 6.26 17.72 12.21
C ASP A 256 6.38 17.93 10.71
N GLU A 257 7.58 17.82 10.14
CA GLU A 257 7.82 17.88 8.70
C GLU A 257 7.07 16.75 7.96
N ALA A 258 7.14 15.52 8.49
CA ALA A 258 6.41 14.39 7.94
C ALA A 258 4.89 14.60 7.97
N ARG A 259 4.37 15.19 9.04
CA ARG A 259 2.94 15.53 9.18
C ARG A 259 2.56 16.62 8.19
N GLU A 260 3.32 17.70 8.11
CA GLU A 260 3.04 18.81 7.20
C GLU A 260 3.03 18.34 5.73
N LEU A 261 4.05 17.59 5.32
CA LEU A 261 4.08 17.01 3.98
C LEU A 261 2.85 16.13 3.73
N PHE A 262 2.50 15.24 4.66
CA PHE A 262 1.36 14.34 4.51
C PHE A 262 0.04 15.09 4.36
N GLU A 263 -0.21 16.12 5.19
CA GLU A 263 -1.42 16.95 5.11
C GLU A 263 -1.49 17.73 3.79
N ARG A 264 -0.38 18.29 3.31
CA ARG A 264 -0.32 18.95 1.99
C ARG A 264 -0.67 17.99 0.86
N LEU A 265 -0.14 16.77 0.90
CA LEU A 265 -0.43 15.73 -0.10
C LEU A 265 -1.89 15.24 -0.03
N LEU A 266 -2.50 15.18 1.16
CA LEU A 266 -3.90 14.84 1.34
C LEU A 266 -4.85 15.94 0.84
N ALA A 267 -4.48 17.20 1.04
CA ALA A 267 -5.27 18.36 0.62
C ALA A 267 -5.25 18.58 -0.90
N ALA A 268 -4.21 18.07 -1.60
CA ALA A 268 -4.18 18.13 -3.05
C ALA A 268 -5.36 17.34 -3.61
N GLY A 269 -6.33 18.05 -4.16
CA GLY A 269 -7.40 17.46 -4.97
C GLY A 269 -6.85 16.89 -6.28
N PRO A 270 -7.67 16.11 -7.03
CA PRO A 270 -7.32 15.67 -8.36
C PRO A 270 -7.14 16.84 -9.31
#